data_a8d75f6880c41d2a4b90c70643615aea
#
_entry.id   a8d75f6880c41d2a4b90c70643615aea
#
_cell.length_a   1.000
_cell.length_b   1.000
_cell.length_c   1.000
_cell.angle_alpha   90.00
_cell.angle_beta   90.00
_cell.angle_gamma   90.00
#
_symmetry.space_group_name_H-M   'P 1'
#
loop_
_entity.id
_entity.type
_entity.pdbx_description
1 polymer ?
#
loop_
_entity_poly.entity_id
_entity_poly.type
_entity_poly.pdbx_seq_one_letter_code
_entity_poly.pdbx_strand_id
1 'polypeptide(L)'
;MLCEVRQTASGLRAEFAILEGGEAIGGALFPDNFLFGGPCACRYRGEELYLSYRRQPPLQNLGKAVEQRVWAPYTVARGGETVGEMCDKLARSGPFSRYGYTAMTLDGAQLEMFEMGLGRQGVAYPIWAGGRQIAQIEKPCVARDNLDACTLCSLGEWAQRAAVLLCLYLDARAYARRGQIAVASVEKRCLLTFNKAVKAKYDPGFHRRAAPLQGP
;
A
#
# COMPACT_ATOMS: atom_id res chain seq x y z
N MET A 1 -7.15 14.68 4.97
CA MET A 1 -6.11 14.47 6.00
C MET A 1 -4.79 14.15 5.29
N LEU A 2 -3.67 14.61 5.81
CA LEU A 2 -2.34 14.38 5.28
C LEU A 2 -1.49 13.65 6.32
N CYS A 3 -0.82 12.56 5.92
CA CYS A 3 0.01 11.74 6.79
C CYS A 3 1.27 11.34 6.00
N GLU A 4 2.36 11.09 6.69
CA GLU A 4 3.60 10.56 6.11
C GLU A 4 3.91 9.21 6.78
N VAL A 5 4.27 8.21 5.99
CA VAL A 5 4.88 6.97 6.45
C VAL A 5 6.33 7.00 6.05
N ARG A 6 7.22 7.10 7.02
CA ARG A 6 8.66 7.25 6.83
C ARG A 6 9.40 6.08 7.43
N GLN A 7 10.22 5.43 6.64
CA GLN A 7 11.14 4.41 7.14
C GLN A 7 12.20 5.08 8.03
N THR A 8 12.42 4.53 9.22
CA THR A 8 13.40 5.01 10.19
C THR A 8 14.59 4.07 10.34
N ALA A 9 14.40 2.79 9.99
CA ALA A 9 15.47 1.80 9.93
C ALA A 9 15.23 0.84 8.75
N SER A 10 16.31 0.36 8.12
CA SER A 10 16.28 -0.58 7.01
C SER A 10 17.19 -1.78 7.27
N GLY A 11 16.90 -2.92 6.60
CA GLY A 11 17.67 -4.15 6.71
C GLY A 11 16.77 -5.37 6.90
N LEU A 12 17.23 -6.36 7.67
CA LEU A 12 16.40 -7.53 8.01
C LEU A 12 15.22 -7.13 8.90
N ARG A 13 15.42 -6.16 9.76
CA ARG A 13 14.40 -5.48 10.55
C ARG A 13 14.20 -4.09 9.98
N ALA A 14 12.95 -3.71 9.68
CA ALA A 14 12.63 -2.37 9.22
C ALA A 14 11.60 -1.71 10.12
N GLU A 15 11.83 -0.43 10.38
CA GLU A 15 10.96 0.37 11.22
C GLU A 15 10.44 1.57 10.45
N PHE A 16 9.19 1.93 10.72
CA PHE A 16 8.51 3.08 10.11
C PHE A 16 7.88 3.94 11.18
N ALA A 17 7.98 5.24 11.03
CA ALA A 17 7.18 6.23 11.75
C ALA A 17 5.98 6.62 10.90
N ILE A 18 4.82 6.82 11.55
CA ILE A 18 3.61 7.36 10.93
C ILE A 18 3.40 8.74 11.53
N LEU A 19 3.48 9.78 10.68
CA LEU A 19 3.55 11.17 11.10
C LEU A 19 2.35 11.95 10.54
N GLU A 20 1.74 12.80 11.36
CA GLU A 20 0.72 13.77 10.94
C GLU A 20 1.11 15.15 11.44
N GLY A 21 1.24 16.13 10.53
CA GLY A 21 1.75 17.46 10.89
C GLY A 21 3.17 17.45 11.49
N GLY A 22 3.96 16.41 11.24
CA GLY A 22 5.29 16.21 11.82
C GLY A 22 5.30 15.48 13.17
N GLU A 23 4.15 15.26 13.80
CA GLU A 23 4.01 14.52 15.04
C GLU A 23 3.78 13.03 14.80
N ALA A 24 4.38 12.17 15.64
CA ALA A 24 4.22 10.72 15.52
C ALA A 24 2.84 10.29 16.06
N ILE A 25 2.00 9.78 15.17
CA ILE A 25 0.69 9.19 15.50
C ILE A 25 0.73 7.66 15.54
N GLY A 26 1.88 7.07 15.22
CA GLY A 26 2.07 5.64 15.20
C GLY A 26 3.41 5.22 14.61
N GLY A 27 3.52 3.91 14.35
CA GLY A 27 4.68 3.32 13.71
C GLY A 27 4.44 1.88 13.31
N ALA A 28 5.36 1.31 12.55
CA ALA A 28 5.30 -0.09 12.15
C ALA A 28 6.68 -0.75 12.25
N LEU A 29 6.65 -2.04 12.55
CA LEU A 29 7.84 -2.87 12.70
C LEU A 29 7.70 -4.13 11.84
N PHE A 30 8.60 -4.29 10.88
CA PHE A 30 8.86 -5.57 10.21
C PHE A 30 9.97 -6.29 10.98
N PRO A 31 9.69 -7.40 11.65
CA PRO A 31 10.69 -8.11 12.43
C PRO A 31 11.71 -8.82 11.52
N ASP A 32 12.85 -9.22 12.08
CA ASP A 32 13.89 -9.99 11.38
C ASP A 32 13.41 -11.35 10.85
N ASN A 33 12.39 -11.93 11.47
CA ASN A 33 11.74 -13.17 11.02
C ASN A 33 10.54 -12.93 10.08
N PHE A 34 10.33 -11.73 9.57
CA PHE A 34 9.20 -11.39 8.71
C PHE A 34 9.13 -12.28 7.46
N LEU A 35 10.28 -12.57 6.84
CA LEU A 35 10.36 -13.46 5.67
C LEU A 35 9.97 -14.92 5.97
N PHE A 36 10.03 -15.33 7.22
CA PHE A 36 9.64 -16.65 7.69
C PHE A 36 8.21 -16.71 8.23
N GLY A 37 7.46 -15.62 8.12
CA GLY A 37 6.05 -15.52 8.49
C GLY A 37 5.78 -14.78 9.79
N GLY A 38 6.77 -14.08 10.35
CA GLY A 38 6.55 -13.15 11.46
C GLY A 38 5.61 -12.00 11.01
N PRO A 39 4.66 -11.56 11.85
CA PRO A 39 3.78 -10.47 11.50
C PRO A 39 4.50 -9.11 11.53
N CYS A 40 4.15 -8.22 10.59
CA CYS A 40 4.45 -6.80 10.76
C CYS A 40 3.49 -6.21 11.80
N ALA A 41 4.01 -5.65 12.87
CA ALA A 41 3.23 -4.94 13.87
C ALA A 41 3.08 -3.47 13.45
N CYS A 42 1.86 -2.96 13.44
CA CYS A 42 1.53 -1.57 13.16
C CYS A 42 0.73 -0.99 14.31
N ARG A 43 1.21 0.11 14.92
CA ARG A 43 0.44 0.92 15.84
C ARG A 43 -0.02 2.17 15.08
N TYR A 44 -1.31 2.41 15.03
CA TYR A 44 -1.91 3.58 14.40
C TYR A 44 -2.93 4.22 15.34
N ARG A 45 -2.68 5.46 15.80
CA ARG A 45 -3.54 6.20 16.75
C ARG A 45 -3.92 5.39 18.00
N GLY A 46 -2.97 4.63 18.54
CA GLY A 46 -3.21 3.77 19.71
C GLY A 46 -3.81 2.39 19.40
N GLU A 47 -4.28 2.15 18.18
CA GLU A 47 -4.76 0.85 17.74
C GLU A 47 -3.59 -0.04 17.30
N GLU A 48 -3.58 -1.30 17.70
CA GLU A 48 -2.58 -2.28 17.27
C GLU A 48 -3.12 -3.21 16.20
N LEU A 49 -2.41 -3.25 15.07
CA LEU A 49 -2.75 -4.02 13.89
C LEU A 49 -1.56 -4.90 13.48
N TYR A 50 -1.84 -6.08 12.97
CA TYR A 50 -0.82 -7.05 12.56
C TYR A 50 -1.04 -7.48 11.12
N LEU A 51 -0.03 -7.29 10.26
CA LEU A 51 -0.04 -7.76 8.88
C LEU A 51 0.75 -9.06 8.80
N SER A 52 0.11 -10.13 8.35
CA SER A 52 0.73 -11.45 8.22
C SER A 52 0.60 -12.00 6.80
N TYR A 53 1.70 -12.51 6.25
CA TYR A 53 1.65 -13.21 4.96
C TYR A 53 0.89 -14.53 5.10
N ARG A 54 -0.12 -14.72 4.27
CA ARG A 54 -0.87 -15.97 4.21
C ARG A 54 -0.22 -16.91 3.20
N ARG A 55 0.41 -17.97 3.70
CA ARG A 55 0.97 -18.99 2.82
C ARG A 55 -0.13 -19.60 1.94
N GLN A 56 0.12 -19.65 0.64
CA GLN A 56 -0.78 -20.25 -0.33
C GLN A 56 -0.28 -21.67 -0.68
N PRO A 57 -1.19 -22.65 -0.83
CA PRO A 57 -0.83 -23.92 -1.44
C PRO A 57 -0.24 -23.68 -2.84
N PRO A 58 0.80 -24.41 -3.26
CA PRO A 58 1.48 -24.21 -4.55
C PRO A 58 0.54 -24.20 -5.76
N LEU A 59 -0.55 -24.94 -5.69
CA LEU A 59 -1.50 -25.13 -6.79
C LEU A 59 -2.77 -24.25 -6.67
N GLN A 60 -2.85 -23.33 -5.73
CA GLN A 60 -4.07 -22.54 -5.47
C GLN A 60 -4.59 -21.78 -6.69
N ASN A 61 -3.69 -21.35 -7.58
CA ASN A 61 -4.05 -20.59 -8.79
C ASN A 61 -4.15 -21.47 -10.05
N LEU A 62 -3.91 -22.79 -9.93
CA LEU A 62 -3.97 -23.69 -11.05
C LEU A 62 -5.43 -23.87 -11.53
N GLY A 63 -5.63 -23.82 -12.84
CA GLY A 63 -6.97 -23.93 -13.44
C GLY A 63 -7.87 -22.71 -13.31
N LYS A 64 -7.48 -21.69 -12.51
CA LYS A 64 -8.28 -20.46 -12.39
C LYS A 64 -8.02 -19.51 -13.55
N ALA A 65 -9.06 -18.80 -14.00
CA ALA A 65 -8.89 -17.67 -14.89
C ALA A 65 -7.97 -16.63 -14.26
N VAL A 66 -7.23 -15.88 -15.10
CA VAL A 66 -6.18 -14.95 -14.59
C VAL A 66 -6.76 -13.92 -13.62
N GLU A 67 -7.98 -13.47 -13.85
CA GLU A 67 -8.69 -12.48 -13.01
C GLU A 67 -9.10 -13.06 -11.63
N GLN A 68 -9.17 -14.38 -11.51
CA GLN A 68 -9.51 -15.08 -10.26
C GLN A 68 -8.28 -15.46 -9.45
N ARG A 69 -7.08 -15.26 -10.01
CA ARG A 69 -5.83 -15.56 -9.31
C ARG A 69 -5.53 -14.51 -8.26
N VAL A 70 -4.92 -14.98 -7.18
CA VAL A 70 -4.54 -14.17 -6.03
C VAL A 70 -3.03 -14.30 -5.84
N TRP A 71 -2.34 -13.17 -5.69
CA TRP A 71 -0.91 -13.12 -5.42
C TRP A 71 -0.62 -12.34 -4.14
N ALA A 72 0.45 -12.71 -3.46
CA ALA A 72 0.91 -12.05 -2.23
C ALA A 72 -0.23 -11.75 -1.24
N PRO A 73 -1.01 -12.76 -0.79
CA PRO A 73 -2.09 -12.52 0.15
C PRO A 73 -1.55 -12.26 1.56
N TYR A 74 -2.12 -11.24 2.20
CA TYR A 74 -1.88 -10.88 3.60
C TYR A 74 -3.20 -10.78 4.33
N THR A 75 -3.16 -11.07 5.64
CA THR A 75 -4.26 -10.81 6.57
C THR A 75 -3.93 -9.61 7.45
N VAL A 76 -4.95 -8.87 7.87
CA VAL A 76 -4.87 -7.84 8.89
C VAL A 76 -5.62 -8.33 10.10
N ALA A 77 -4.95 -8.40 11.25
CA ALA A 77 -5.57 -8.77 12.52
C ALA A 77 -5.56 -7.60 13.51
N ARG A 78 -6.58 -7.52 14.35
CA ARG A 78 -6.75 -6.58 15.45
C ARG A 78 -7.29 -7.33 16.65
N GLY A 79 -6.60 -7.25 17.80
CA GLY A 79 -7.00 -7.97 19.00
C GLY A 79 -7.10 -9.49 18.85
N GLY A 80 -6.33 -10.08 17.91
CA GLY A 80 -6.36 -11.52 17.59
C GLY A 80 -7.41 -11.92 16.54
N GLU A 81 -8.30 -11.03 16.13
CA GLU A 81 -9.32 -11.29 15.12
C GLU A 81 -8.88 -10.76 13.74
N THR A 82 -9.21 -11.50 12.67
CA THR A 82 -8.97 -11.03 11.30
C THR A 82 -10.02 -9.99 10.94
N VAL A 83 -9.56 -8.74 10.73
CA VAL A 83 -10.41 -7.60 10.35
C VAL A 83 -10.25 -7.22 8.88
N GLY A 84 -9.28 -7.83 8.17
CA GLY A 84 -9.06 -7.54 6.76
C GLY A 84 -8.15 -8.54 6.06
N GLU A 85 -8.18 -8.47 4.74
CA GLU A 85 -7.31 -9.23 3.85
C GLU A 85 -6.85 -8.33 2.69
N MET A 86 -5.62 -8.56 2.22
CA MET A 86 -5.03 -7.85 1.08
C MET A 86 -4.39 -8.83 0.11
N CYS A 87 -4.49 -8.57 -1.18
CA CYS A 87 -3.82 -9.35 -2.21
C CYS A 87 -3.71 -8.60 -3.53
N ASP A 88 -2.74 -8.99 -4.36
CA ASP A 88 -2.67 -8.52 -5.74
C ASP A 88 -3.59 -9.34 -6.65
N LYS A 89 -4.23 -8.65 -7.58
CA LYS A 89 -5.12 -9.21 -8.59
C LYS A 89 -4.82 -8.61 -9.97
N LEU A 90 -5.34 -9.27 -11.01
CA LEU A 90 -5.33 -8.75 -12.38
C LEU A 90 -6.76 -8.52 -12.85
N ALA A 91 -6.99 -7.43 -13.55
CA ALA A 91 -8.24 -7.14 -14.24
C ALA A 91 -8.02 -6.96 -15.75
N ARG A 92 -9.06 -7.20 -16.54
CA ARG A 92 -9.05 -6.91 -17.99
C ARG A 92 -9.47 -5.47 -18.22
N SER A 93 -8.78 -4.79 -19.15
CA SER A 93 -9.15 -3.48 -19.66
C SER A 93 -9.49 -3.51 -21.16
N GLY A 94 -9.48 -4.72 -21.75
CA GLY A 94 -9.77 -4.99 -23.17
C GLY A 94 -9.44 -6.42 -23.54
N PRO A 95 -9.66 -6.83 -24.80
CA PRO A 95 -9.43 -8.22 -25.24
C PRO A 95 -8.00 -8.71 -24.96
N PHE A 96 -7.00 -7.83 -25.13
CA PHE A 96 -5.59 -8.14 -24.98
C PHE A 96 -4.87 -7.31 -23.91
N SER A 97 -5.61 -6.48 -23.16
CA SER A 97 -5.04 -5.58 -22.18
C SER A 97 -5.47 -5.96 -20.78
N ARG A 98 -4.50 -6.00 -19.86
CA ARG A 98 -4.70 -6.27 -18.44
C ARG A 98 -3.94 -5.25 -17.60
N TYR A 99 -4.37 -5.07 -16.35
CA TYR A 99 -3.67 -4.28 -15.34
C TYR A 99 -3.73 -4.96 -13.98
N GLY A 100 -2.68 -4.74 -13.18
CA GLY A 100 -2.63 -5.17 -11.79
C GLY A 100 -3.28 -4.14 -10.88
N TYR A 101 -3.89 -4.61 -9.81
CA TYR A 101 -4.35 -3.80 -8.70
C TYR A 101 -4.24 -4.59 -7.40
N THR A 102 -4.19 -3.90 -6.28
CA THR A 102 -4.30 -4.51 -4.97
C THR A 102 -5.73 -4.42 -4.50
N ALA A 103 -6.33 -5.56 -4.18
CA ALA A 103 -7.63 -5.64 -3.53
C ALA A 103 -7.41 -5.73 -2.02
N MET A 104 -8.21 -5.01 -1.24
CA MET A 104 -8.24 -5.06 0.21
C MET A 104 -9.68 -5.15 0.70
N THR A 105 -9.90 -5.96 1.72
CA THR A 105 -11.09 -5.87 2.56
C THR A 105 -10.64 -5.39 3.93
N LEU A 106 -11.31 -4.40 4.51
CA LEU A 106 -11.03 -3.89 5.86
C LEU A 106 -12.34 -3.51 6.53
N ASP A 107 -12.59 -4.06 7.72
CA ASP A 107 -13.83 -3.86 8.50
C ASP A 107 -15.09 -4.08 7.64
N GLY A 108 -15.08 -5.09 6.76
CA GLY A 108 -16.17 -5.44 5.84
C GLY A 108 -16.27 -4.59 4.56
N ALA A 109 -15.54 -3.48 4.46
CA ALA A 109 -15.52 -2.67 3.24
C ALA A 109 -14.48 -3.18 2.23
N GLN A 110 -14.82 -3.09 0.94
CA GLN A 110 -13.91 -3.45 -0.16
C GLN A 110 -13.21 -2.21 -0.72
N LEU A 111 -11.90 -2.33 -0.89
CA LEU A 111 -11.04 -1.31 -1.45
C LEU A 111 -10.22 -1.87 -2.62
N GLU A 112 -9.88 -0.96 -3.53
CA GLU A 112 -8.97 -1.24 -4.65
C GLU A 112 -7.88 -0.16 -4.68
N MET A 113 -6.63 -0.57 -4.81
CA MET A 113 -5.50 0.33 -4.98
C MET A 113 -4.84 0.06 -6.33
N PHE A 114 -4.61 1.13 -7.08
CA PHE A 114 -4.02 1.08 -8.42
C PHE A 114 -2.62 1.71 -8.41
N GLU A 115 -1.70 1.17 -9.21
CA GLU A 115 -0.35 1.73 -9.35
C GLU A 115 -0.28 2.64 -10.57
N MET A 116 -0.04 3.94 -10.35
CA MET A 116 0.06 4.97 -11.38
C MET A 116 1.46 5.54 -11.43
N GLY A 117 2.27 5.07 -12.36
CA GLY A 117 3.60 5.63 -12.60
C GLY A 117 3.52 7.00 -13.29
N LEU A 118 4.16 7.99 -12.69
CA LEU A 118 4.18 9.40 -13.12
C LEU A 118 5.55 9.83 -13.68
N GLY A 119 6.39 8.87 -14.07
CA GLY A 119 7.75 9.13 -14.53
C GLY A 119 8.61 9.71 -13.39
N ARG A 120 9.34 10.80 -13.65
CA ARG A 120 10.20 11.43 -12.65
C ARG A 120 9.50 11.99 -11.42
N GLN A 121 8.18 12.14 -11.45
CA GLN A 121 7.40 12.59 -10.30
C GLN A 121 7.15 11.48 -9.28
N GLY A 122 7.45 10.23 -9.62
CA GLY A 122 7.27 9.09 -8.74
C GLY A 122 6.08 8.22 -9.11
N VAL A 123 5.48 7.61 -8.11
CA VAL A 123 4.33 6.71 -8.26
C VAL A 123 3.21 7.18 -7.33
N ALA A 124 2.01 7.30 -7.87
CA ALA A 124 0.80 7.49 -7.09
C ALA A 124 0.02 6.17 -6.99
N TYR A 125 -0.56 5.91 -5.83
CA TYR A 125 -1.43 4.77 -5.60
C TYR A 125 -2.80 5.27 -5.15
N PRO A 126 -3.71 5.59 -6.10
CA PRO A 126 -5.09 5.94 -5.76
C PRO A 126 -5.82 4.75 -5.16
N ILE A 127 -6.54 4.99 -4.05
CA ILE A 127 -7.32 4.01 -3.29
C ILE A 127 -8.79 4.34 -3.42
N TRP A 128 -9.56 3.36 -3.85
CA TRP A 128 -10.98 3.47 -4.16
C TRP A 128 -11.81 2.59 -3.24
N ALA A 129 -12.96 3.08 -2.82
CA ALA A 129 -14.01 2.34 -2.13
C ALA A 129 -15.39 2.82 -2.59
N GLY A 130 -16.32 1.91 -2.84
CA GLY A 130 -17.67 2.26 -3.25
C GLY A 130 -17.74 3.13 -4.53
N GLY A 131 -16.82 2.91 -5.49
CA GLY A 131 -16.79 3.63 -6.76
C GLY A 131 -16.19 5.06 -6.71
N ARG A 132 -15.64 5.49 -5.57
CA ARG A 132 -14.98 6.79 -5.42
C ARG A 132 -13.57 6.67 -4.85
N GLN A 133 -12.69 7.57 -5.22
CA GLN A 133 -11.37 7.67 -4.62
C GLN A 133 -11.48 8.26 -3.20
N ILE A 134 -10.94 7.54 -2.21
CA ILE A 134 -11.00 7.89 -0.79
C ILE A 134 -9.64 8.25 -0.19
N ALA A 135 -8.56 7.74 -0.80
CA ALA A 135 -7.19 8.05 -0.38
C ALA A 135 -6.23 7.93 -1.56
N GLN A 136 -5.01 8.37 -1.36
CA GLN A 136 -3.90 8.26 -2.29
C GLN A 136 -2.59 8.15 -1.52
N ILE A 137 -1.73 7.22 -1.94
CA ILE A 137 -0.35 7.14 -1.48
C ILE A 137 0.53 7.72 -2.59
N GLU A 138 1.46 8.58 -2.24
CA GLU A 138 2.44 9.16 -3.16
C GLU A 138 3.84 8.74 -2.72
N LYS A 139 4.59 8.15 -3.64
CA LYS A 139 5.95 7.67 -3.41
C LYS A 139 6.90 8.36 -4.38
N PRO A 140 7.94 9.08 -3.88
CA PRO A 140 8.92 9.71 -4.75
C PRO A 140 9.77 8.66 -5.48
N CYS A 141 10.38 9.05 -6.61
CA CYS A 141 11.30 8.20 -7.36
C CYS A 141 12.61 7.91 -6.63
N VAL A 142 13.03 8.80 -5.77
CA VAL A 142 14.33 8.73 -5.10
C VAL A 142 14.10 8.63 -3.60
N ALA A 143 14.64 7.57 -3.01
CA ALA A 143 14.70 7.45 -1.55
C ALA A 143 15.66 8.50 -0.98
N ARG A 144 15.29 9.15 0.12
CA ARG A 144 16.19 10.05 0.86
C ARG A 144 16.99 9.22 1.85
N ASP A 145 18.30 9.40 1.86
CA ASP A 145 19.22 8.71 2.78
C ASP A 145 19.09 7.18 2.77
N ASN A 146 18.75 6.61 1.62
CA ASN A 146 18.43 5.17 1.45
C ASN A 146 17.25 4.67 2.29
N LEU A 147 16.40 5.57 2.78
CA LEU A 147 15.19 5.26 3.51
C LEU A 147 13.96 5.63 2.68
N ASP A 148 12.92 4.83 2.80
CA ASP A 148 11.68 5.03 2.07
C ASP A 148 10.74 6.01 2.78
N ALA A 149 10.01 6.79 2.00
CA ALA A 149 9.00 7.68 2.53
C ALA A 149 7.80 7.75 1.57
N CYS A 150 6.60 7.75 2.13
CA CYS A 150 5.36 7.90 1.40
C CYS A 150 4.52 9.01 2.01
N THR A 151 3.92 9.84 1.16
CA THR A 151 2.90 10.81 1.58
C THR A 151 1.52 10.22 1.33
N LEU A 152 0.65 10.27 2.32
CA LEU A 152 -0.70 9.73 2.27
C LEU A 152 -1.72 10.87 2.38
N CYS A 153 -2.60 10.99 1.40
CA CYS A 153 -3.74 11.90 1.41
C CYS A 153 -5.03 11.10 1.56
N SER A 154 -5.95 11.51 2.45
CA SER A 154 -7.19 10.76 2.70
C SER A 154 -8.38 11.66 3.03
N LEU A 155 -9.59 11.18 2.73
CA LEU A 155 -10.85 11.89 3.01
C LEU A 155 -11.40 11.64 4.42
N GLY A 156 -10.65 10.97 5.29
CA GLY A 156 -11.05 10.71 6.67
C GLY A 156 -10.14 9.69 7.33
N GLU A 157 -10.32 9.51 8.64
CA GLU A 157 -9.43 8.68 9.47
C GLU A 157 -9.43 7.20 9.06
N TRP A 158 -10.62 6.63 8.78
CA TRP A 158 -10.71 5.25 8.30
C TRP A 158 -9.97 5.05 6.97
N ALA A 159 -10.11 5.99 6.03
CA ALA A 159 -9.40 5.96 4.76
C ALA A 159 -7.89 6.16 4.95
N GLN A 160 -7.46 6.96 5.93
CA GLN A 160 -6.05 7.12 6.28
C GLN A 160 -5.47 5.83 6.85
N ARG A 161 -6.18 5.15 7.77
CA ARG A 161 -5.79 3.84 8.31
C ARG A 161 -5.64 2.80 7.19
N ALA A 162 -6.61 2.73 6.28
CA ALA A 162 -6.51 1.84 5.11
C ALA A 162 -5.30 2.15 4.24
N ALA A 163 -5.01 3.44 3.99
CA ALA A 163 -3.84 3.88 3.22
C ALA A 163 -2.52 3.52 3.93
N VAL A 164 -2.43 3.65 5.26
CA VAL A 164 -1.26 3.21 6.05
C VAL A 164 -1.04 1.72 5.87
N LEU A 165 -2.08 0.89 6.05
CA LEU A 165 -1.97 -0.57 5.90
C LEU A 165 -1.56 -0.97 4.48
N LEU A 166 -2.11 -0.32 3.45
CA LEU A 166 -1.75 -0.56 2.06
C LEU A 166 -0.32 -0.09 1.74
N CYS A 167 0.14 1.01 2.35
CA CYS A 167 1.54 1.46 2.26
C CYS A 167 2.48 0.40 2.83
N LEU A 168 2.20 -0.11 4.03
CA LEU A 168 2.96 -1.18 4.66
C LEU A 168 2.91 -2.49 3.85
N TYR A 169 1.75 -2.80 3.23
CA TYR A 169 1.64 -3.95 2.32
C TYR A 169 2.57 -3.83 1.10
N LEU A 170 2.71 -2.63 0.52
CA LEU A 170 3.65 -2.40 -0.58
C LEU A 170 5.08 -2.74 -0.16
N ASP A 171 5.48 -2.31 1.04
CA ASP A 171 6.79 -2.59 1.59
C ASP A 171 6.95 -4.07 1.98
N ALA A 172 5.95 -4.66 2.65
CA ALA A 172 5.90 -6.09 2.97
C ALA A 172 6.10 -6.96 1.74
N ARG A 173 5.43 -6.62 0.64
CA ARG A 173 5.55 -7.33 -0.64
C ARG A 173 6.97 -7.24 -1.22
N ALA A 174 7.63 -6.10 -1.07
CA ALA A 174 9.01 -5.93 -1.51
C ALA A 174 9.99 -6.76 -0.66
N TYR A 175 9.81 -6.77 0.67
CA TYR A 175 10.61 -7.59 1.60
C TYR A 175 10.47 -9.08 1.36
N ALA A 176 9.23 -9.58 1.27
CA ALA A 176 8.95 -11.00 1.08
C ALA A 176 9.60 -11.59 -0.18
N ARG A 177 9.92 -10.76 -1.16
CA ARG A 177 10.55 -11.22 -2.41
C ARG A 177 12.08 -11.14 -2.43
N ARG A 178 12.70 -10.24 -1.64
CA ARG A 178 14.10 -9.87 -1.83
C ARG A 178 14.93 -9.81 -0.55
N GLY A 179 14.34 -9.94 0.61
CA GLY A 179 15.06 -9.85 1.89
C GLY A 179 15.59 -8.45 2.23
N GLN A 180 15.37 -7.45 1.35
CA GLN A 180 15.74 -6.06 1.60
C GLN A 180 14.96 -5.12 0.68
N ILE A 181 14.68 -3.91 1.15
CA ILE A 181 14.22 -2.81 0.29
C ILE A 181 15.44 -2.32 -0.47
N ALA A 182 15.57 -2.73 -1.72
CA ALA A 182 16.63 -2.21 -2.56
C ALA A 182 16.21 -0.84 -3.14
N VAL A 183 17.05 0.19 -2.98
CA VAL A 183 16.88 1.50 -3.60
C VAL A 183 16.63 1.39 -5.10
N ALA A 184 17.29 0.45 -5.77
CA ALA A 184 17.06 0.13 -7.19
C ALA A 184 15.62 -0.31 -7.53
N SER A 185 14.79 -0.71 -6.56
CA SER A 185 13.39 -1.03 -6.82
C SER A 185 12.50 0.21 -6.87
N VAL A 186 12.89 1.29 -6.22
CA VAL A 186 12.21 2.59 -6.28
C VAL A 186 12.45 3.23 -7.65
N GLU A 187 13.68 3.24 -8.14
CA GLU A 187 14.02 3.79 -9.46
C GLU A 187 13.33 3.07 -10.62
N LYS A 188 13.17 1.74 -10.55
CA LYS A 188 12.48 0.95 -11.58
C LYS A 188 10.98 1.22 -11.68
N ARG A 189 10.37 1.79 -10.64
CA ARG A 189 8.93 2.13 -10.62
C ARG A 189 8.62 3.51 -11.18
N CYS A 190 9.62 4.32 -11.50
CA CYS A 190 9.47 5.63 -12.14
C CYS A 190 9.04 5.53 -13.61
N LEU A 191 8.38 4.47 -14.01
CA LEU A 191 7.83 4.27 -15.34
C LEU A 191 6.51 5.03 -15.48
N LEU A 192 6.22 5.45 -16.72
CA LEU A 192 4.91 6.03 -17.05
C LEU A 192 3.87 4.93 -17.22
N THR A 193 2.72 5.11 -16.60
CA THR A 193 1.56 4.25 -16.84
C THR A 193 0.89 4.62 -18.14
N PHE A 194 0.76 3.67 -19.08
CA PHE A 194 0.10 3.85 -20.35
C PHE A 194 -1.33 3.30 -20.39
N ASN A 195 -1.69 2.37 -19.50
CA ASN A 195 -3.01 1.76 -19.44
C ASN A 195 -4.10 2.80 -19.14
N LYS A 196 -5.03 3.01 -20.10
CA LYS A 196 -6.10 4.00 -20.01
C LYS A 196 -7.05 3.76 -18.83
N ALA A 197 -7.33 2.47 -18.50
CA ALA A 197 -8.22 2.12 -17.40
C ALA A 197 -7.59 2.50 -16.04
N VAL A 198 -6.28 2.33 -15.89
CA VAL A 198 -5.55 2.76 -14.68
C VAL A 198 -5.47 4.29 -14.64
N LYS A 199 -5.19 4.95 -15.78
CA LYS A 199 -5.19 6.43 -15.84
C LYS A 199 -6.51 7.03 -15.40
N ALA A 200 -7.64 6.42 -15.74
CA ALA A 200 -8.97 6.87 -15.35
C ALA A 200 -9.23 6.73 -13.82
N LYS A 201 -8.41 5.97 -13.10
CA LYS A 201 -8.48 5.83 -11.64
C LYS A 201 -7.64 6.88 -10.90
N TYR A 202 -6.86 7.69 -11.59
CA TYR A 202 -6.00 8.69 -10.99
C TYR A 202 -6.60 10.09 -11.14
N ASP A 203 -6.81 10.76 -10.02
CA ASP A 203 -7.19 12.16 -9.97
C ASP A 203 -6.00 13.00 -9.47
N PRO A 204 -5.35 13.80 -10.35
CA PRO A 204 -4.24 14.66 -9.95
C PRO A 204 -4.66 15.79 -8.99
N GLY A 205 -5.95 16.09 -8.92
CA GLY A 205 -6.52 17.06 -7.99
C GLY A 205 -6.88 16.50 -6.61
N PHE A 206 -6.75 15.19 -6.39
CA PHE A 206 -7.16 14.53 -5.14
C PHE A 206 -6.46 15.12 -3.92
N HIS A 207 -5.17 15.42 -4.03
CA HIS A 207 -4.38 16.03 -2.97
C HIS A 207 -5.02 17.31 -2.42
N ARG A 208 -5.51 18.20 -3.30
CA ARG A 208 -6.16 19.47 -2.90
C ARG A 208 -7.47 19.26 -2.16
N ARG A 209 -8.22 18.21 -2.48
CA ARG A 209 -9.49 17.86 -1.80
C ARG A 209 -9.27 17.18 -0.45
N ALA A 210 -8.17 16.45 -0.31
CA ALA A 210 -7.82 15.73 0.91
C ALA A 210 -7.08 16.61 1.93
N ALA A 211 -6.39 17.67 1.47
CA ALA A 211 -5.81 18.65 2.37
C ALA A 211 -6.94 19.36 3.17
N PRO A 212 -6.82 19.53 4.50
CA PRO A 212 -7.73 20.40 5.21
C PRO A 212 -7.63 21.79 4.56
N LEU A 213 -8.79 22.42 4.32
CA LEU A 213 -8.82 23.84 3.99
C LEU A 213 -8.06 24.54 5.13
N GLN A 214 -6.83 24.97 4.85
CA GLN A 214 -6.13 25.86 5.75
C GLN A 214 -7.02 27.11 5.80
N GLY A 215 -7.74 27.24 6.90
CA GLY A 215 -8.49 28.45 7.17
C GLY A 215 -7.54 29.64 7.14
N PRO A 216 -8.04 30.81 6.76
CA PRO A 216 -7.27 32.04 6.75
C PRO A 216 -6.72 32.38 8.11
#